data_054c9977111073261a19809d1cb8da81
#
_entry.id   054c9977111073261a19809d1cb8da81
#
_cell.length_a   1.000
_cell.length_b   1.000
_cell.length_c   1.000
_cell.angle_alpha   90.00
_cell.angle_beta   90.00
_cell.angle_gamma   90.00
#
_symmetry.space_group_name_H-M   'P 1'
#
loop_
_entity.id
_entity.type
_entity.pdbx_description
1 polymer ?
#
loop_
_entity_poly.entity_id
_entity_poly.type
_entity_poly.pdbx_seq_one_letter_code
_entity_poly.pdbx_strand_id
1 'polypeptide(L)'
;MPAYKDEKTGKWFAKFYYTNWQGIKKQKWKRGFATKKEALGFERDFLEKQSANPDMTFQNLYEIYMEDMAARLKQSTLLTKKAVLQTHILPFFGSKPINEIKASDVRRWQAKLMSSPNNYSQTYLKKINTELNSIINYAKRFYDLNTNPCGKAGTIGKAKAEEMDYWTYDEYIAFREGVKDKSLSYICFEVLYWTGIREGELLALSPADIDLDNKTISINRTYQRIEGKDVFTSPKTRKSKRKIPIP
;
A
#
# COMPACT_ATOMS: atom_id res chain seq x y z
N MET A 1 6.36 -18.72 39.93
CA MET A 1 5.73 -19.19 38.70
C MET A 1 4.27 -19.47 38.97
N PRO A 2 3.36 -18.82 38.29
CA PRO A 2 2.00 -18.73 38.78
C PRO A 2 1.01 -19.59 37.99
N ALA A 3 0.91 -20.86 38.32
CA ALA A 3 -0.28 -21.64 38.09
C ALA A 3 -0.97 -21.88 39.45
N TYR A 4 -2.22 -21.49 39.53
CA TYR A 4 -3.03 -21.49 40.73
C TYR A 4 -4.19 -22.47 40.57
N LYS A 5 -4.63 -23.08 41.67
CA LYS A 5 -5.81 -23.95 41.72
C LYS A 5 -7.03 -23.10 42.09
N ASP A 6 -8.07 -23.18 41.33
CA ASP A 6 -9.35 -22.52 41.61
C ASP A 6 -10.11 -23.42 42.62
N GLU A 7 -10.29 -22.94 43.83
CA GLU A 7 -10.92 -23.69 44.93
C GLU A 7 -12.40 -24.02 44.66
N LYS A 8 -13.09 -23.20 43.87
CA LYS A 8 -14.49 -23.43 43.54
C LYS A 8 -14.71 -24.51 42.47
N THR A 9 -13.81 -24.59 41.50
CA THR A 9 -13.95 -25.49 40.35
C THR A 9 -12.99 -26.68 40.38
N GLY A 10 -12.00 -26.67 41.29
CA GLY A 10 -10.95 -27.67 41.37
C GLY A 10 -9.95 -27.68 40.21
N LYS A 11 -10.17 -26.80 39.20
CA LYS A 11 -9.34 -26.69 38.00
C LYS A 11 -8.19 -25.72 38.20
N TRP A 12 -7.18 -25.85 37.36
CA TRP A 12 -6.02 -24.95 37.37
C TRP A 12 -6.20 -23.75 36.43
N PHE A 13 -5.56 -22.62 36.77
CA PHE A 13 -5.50 -21.47 35.92
C PHE A 13 -4.08 -20.88 35.86
N ALA A 14 -3.71 -20.32 34.70
CA ALA A 14 -2.49 -19.57 34.50
C ALA A 14 -2.77 -18.07 34.63
N LYS A 15 -1.93 -17.38 35.44
CA LYS A 15 -1.96 -15.93 35.60
C LYS A 15 -0.53 -15.41 35.61
N PHE A 16 -0.13 -14.68 34.59
CA PHE A 16 1.24 -14.19 34.44
C PHE A 16 1.29 -12.81 33.77
N TYR A 17 2.42 -12.14 33.91
CA TYR A 17 2.69 -10.87 33.23
C TYR A 17 3.56 -11.12 32.02
N TYR A 18 3.33 -10.34 30.98
CA TYR A 18 4.15 -10.30 29.79
C TYR A 18 4.30 -8.85 29.31
N THR A 19 5.36 -8.56 28.57
CA THR A 19 5.57 -7.27 27.96
C THR A 19 5.04 -7.32 26.53
N ASN A 20 4.09 -6.42 26.20
CA ASN A 20 3.57 -6.36 24.85
C ASN A 20 4.58 -5.71 23.89
N TRP A 21 4.24 -5.65 22.61
CA TRP A 21 5.07 -5.05 21.57
C TRP A 21 5.41 -3.55 21.81
N GLN A 22 4.63 -2.84 22.63
CA GLN A 22 4.89 -1.45 23.04
C GLN A 22 5.81 -1.32 24.24
N GLY A 23 6.33 -2.41 24.78
CA GLY A 23 7.10 -2.43 26.02
C GLY A 23 6.24 -2.31 27.30
N ILE A 24 4.91 -2.34 27.17
CA ILE A 24 3.99 -2.19 28.30
C ILE A 24 3.74 -3.56 28.96
N LYS A 25 3.88 -3.61 30.27
CA LYS A 25 3.62 -4.80 31.06
C LYS A 25 2.11 -5.07 31.16
N LYS A 26 1.65 -6.20 30.62
CA LYS A 26 0.24 -6.66 30.66
C LYS A 26 0.10 -7.96 31.42
N GLN A 27 -1.10 -8.23 31.92
CA GLN A 27 -1.42 -9.48 32.62
C GLN A 27 -2.31 -10.37 31.75
N LYS A 28 -1.98 -11.66 31.68
CA LYS A 28 -2.77 -12.69 30.98
C LYS A 28 -3.35 -13.66 31.99
N TRP A 29 -4.62 -13.99 31.80
CA TRP A 29 -5.35 -15.00 32.57
C TRP A 29 -5.94 -16.04 31.65
N LYS A 30 -5.81 -17.32 32.01
CA LYS A 30 -6.55 -18.40 31.35
C LYS A 30 -6.89 -19.46 32.39
N ARG A 31 -8.18 -19.85 32.45
CA ARG A 31 -8.73 -20.82 33.40
C ARG A 31 -9.10 -22.11 32.71
N GLY A 32 -9.35 -23.16 33.49
CA GLY A 32 -9.98 -24.40 33.01
C GLY A 32 -9.01 -25.53 32.66
N PHE A 33 -7.75 -25.46 33.07
CA PHE A 33 -6.79 -26.56 32.89
C PHE A 33 -7.07 -27.71 33.85
N ALA A 34 -6.90 -28.95 33.38
CA ALA A 34 -7.08 -30.13 34.20
C ALA A 34 -5.91 -30.30 35.18
N THR A 35 -4.70 -29.92 34.77
CA THR A 35 -3.47 -30.11 35.55
C THR A 35 -2.65 -28.84 35.69
N LYS A 36 -1.83 -28.77 36.76
CA LYS A 36 -0.83 -27.70 36.95
C LYS A 36 0.16 -27.65 35.78
N LYS A 37 0.55 -28.82 35.25
CA LYS A 37 1.50 -28.96 34.13
C LYS A 37 0.95 -28.31 32.86
N GLU A 38 -0.34 -28.48 32.57
CA GLU A 38 -0.99 -27.84 31.42
C GLU A 38 -1.04 -26.32 31.56
N ALA A 39 -1.36 -25.80 32.77
CA ALA A 39 -1.38 -24.36 33.01
C ALA A 39 0.01 -23.72 32.85
N LEU A 40 1.07 -24.37 33.34
CA LEU A 40 2.46 -23.95 33.16
C LEU A 40 2.94 -24.11 31.72
N GLY A 41 2.50 -25.17 31.02
CA GLY A 41 2.76 -25.36 29.61
C GLY A 41 2.17 -24.22 28.77
N PHE A 42 0.94 -23.84 29.08
CA PHE A 42 0.29 -22.68 28.39
C PHE A 42 1.06 -21.37 28.61
N GLU A 43 1.54 -21.10 29.84
CA GLU A 43 2.36 -19.91 30.11
C GLU A 43 3.64 -19.90 29.26
N ARG A 44 4.39 -21.02 29.31
CA ARG A 44 5.64 -21.16 28.55
C ARG A 44 5.42 -21.00 27.06
N ASP A 45 4.44 -21.72 26.50
CA ASP A 45 4.09 -21.65 25.07
C ASP A 45 3.63 -20.25 24.65
N PHE A 46 2.90 -19.56 25.55
CA PHE A 46 2.48 -18.18 25.32
C PHE A 46 3.67 -17.23 25.29
N LEU A 47 4.56 -17.30 26.29
CA LEU A 47 5.75 -16.43 26.36
C LEU A 47 6.73 -16.71 25.22
N GLU A 48 6.91 -17.97 24.82
CA GLU A 48 7.73 -18.37 23.69
C GLU A 48 7.15 -17.84 22.36
N LYS A 49 5.84 -17.97 22.17
CA LYS A 49 5.14 -17.38 21.01
C LYS A 49 5.18 -15.85 21.02
N GLN A 50 5.10 -15.24 22.18
CA GLN A 50 5.15 -13.80 22.35
C GLN A 50 6.54 -13.23 22.03
N SER A 51 7.60 -13.91 22.44
CA SER A 51 8.97 -13.52 22.10
C SER A 51 9.29 -13.70 20.62
N ALA A 52 8.53 -14.55 19.92
CA ALA A 52 8.72 -14.89 18.53
C ALA A 52 7.71 -14.22 17.55
N ASN A 53 6.61 -13.64 18.08
CA ASN A 53 5.56 -13.03 17.25
C ASN A 53 4.87 -11.86 17.95
N PRO A 54 4.81 -10.68 17.32
CA PRO A 54 4.14 -9.52 17.91
C PRO A 54 2.62 -9.73 17.98
N ASP A 55 2.02 -9.37 19.11
CA ASP A 55 0.57 -9.40 19.35
C ASP A 55 -0.15 -8.12 18.95
N MET A 56 0.53 -7.22 18.21
CA MET A 56 -0.06 -5.98 17.73
C MET A 56 -1.16 -6.25 16.70
N THR A 57 -2.17 -5.38 16.68
CA THR A 57 -3.20 -5.43 15.63
C THR A 57 -2.65 -4.95 14.29
N PHE A 58 -3.31 -5.37 13.20
CA PHE A 58 -2.95 -4.87 11.87
C PHE A 58 -3.16 -3.35 11.74
N GLN A 59 -4.12 -2.77 12.47
CA GLN A 59 -4.33 -1.32 12.56
C GLN A 59 -3.09 -0.62 13.12
N ASN A 60 -2.54 -1.11 14.23
CA ASN A 60 -1.34 -0.53 14.83
C ASN A 60 -0.13 -0.67 13.90
N LEU A 61 0.03 -1.83 13.25
CA LEU A 61 1.07 -2.03 12.25
C LEU A 61 0.94 -1.04 11.08
N TYR A 62 -0.30 -0.80 10.61
CA TYR A 62 -0.57 0.18 9.56
C TYR A 62 -0.14 1.58 9.97
N GLU A 63 -0.46 2.03 11.17
CA GLU A 63 -0.10 3.36 11.68
C GLU A 63 1.41 3.57 11.71
N ILE A 64 2.13 2.62 12.29
CA ILE A 64 3.60 2.63 12.36
C ILE A 64 4.22 2.58 10.94
N TYR A 65 3.69 1.71 10.08
CA TYR A 65 4.15 1.59 8.71
C TYR A 65 3.97 2.88 7.92
N MET A 66 2.81 3.54 8.07
CA MET A 66 2.54 4.80 7.37
C MET A 66 3.40 5.95 7.87
N GLU A 67 3.71 5.99 9.17
CA GLU A 67 4.63 6.96 9.77
C GLU A 67 6.05 6.79 9.21
N ASP A 68 6.59 5.57 9.18
CA ASP A 68 7.91 5.30 8.59
C ASP A 68 7.93 5.61 7.09
N MET A 69 6.88 5.26 6.35
CA MET A 69 6.79 5.53 4.92
C MET A 69 6.65 7.02 4.60
N ALA A 70 6.09 7.84 5.49
CA ALA A 70 5.96 9.28 5.29
C ALA A 70 7.33 9.98 5.13
N ALA A 71 8.34 9.51 5.86
CA ALA A 71 9.70 10.03 5.74
C ALA A 71 10.45 9.57 4.46
N ARG A 72 9.98 8.50 3.80
CA ARG A 72 10.71 7.82 2.71
C ARG A 72 10.09 7.99 1.33
N LEU A 73 8.78 8.22 1.27
CA LEU A 73 8.02 8.24 0.02
C LEU A 73 7.61 9.65 -0.40
N LYS A 74 7.46 9.85 -1.70
CA LYS A 74 6.80 11.06 -2.22
C LYS A 74 5.35 11.11 -1.74
N GLN A 75 4.84 12.31 -1.45
CA GLN A 75 3.48 12.54 -0.95
C GLN A 75 2.40 11.84 -1.79
N SER A 76 2.48 11.93 -3.12
CA SER A 76 1.51 11.26 -4.02
C SER A 76 1.51 9.74 -3.89
N THR A 77 2.68 9.13 -3.68
CA THR A 77 2.80 7.68 -3.45
C THR A 77 2.21 7.31 -2.10
N LEU A 78 2.49 8.10 -1.06
CA LEU A 78 1.98 7.89 0.29
C LEU A 78 0.45 7.95 0.32
N LEU A 79 -0.16 8.96 -0.33
CA LEU A 79 -1.60 9.10 -0.42
C LEU A 79 -2.28 7.94 -1.15
N THR A 80 -1.69 7.51 -2.27
CA THR A 80 -2.19 6.34 -3.01
C THR A 80 -2.13 5.07 -2.16
N LYS A 81 -1.02 4.86 -1.46
CA LYS A 81 -0.83 3.73 -0.56
C LYS A 81 -1.83 3.77 0.59
N LYS A 82 -2.01 4.95 1.22
CA LYS A 82 -2.98 5.19 2.28
C LYS A 82 -4.40 4.84 1.82
N ALA A 83 -4.82 5.34 0.66
CA ALA A 83 -6.15 5.06 0.11
C ALA A 83 -6.39 3.56 -0.10
N VAL A 84 -5.44 2.84 -0.71
CA VAL A 84 -5.56 1.38 -0.93
C VAL A 84 -5.65 0.63 0.39
N LEU A 85 -4.79 0.93 1.35
CA LEU A 85 -4.76 0.26 2.65
C LEU A 85 -6.06 0.51 3.44
N GLN A 86 -6.54 1.76 3.48
CA GLN A 86 -7.74 2.14 4.21
C GLN A 86 -9.03 1.57 3.56
N THR A 87 -9.11 1.56 2.24
CA THR A 87 -10.33 1.14 1.54
C THR A 87 -10.45 -0.38 1.46
N HIS A 88 -9.35 -1.10 1.22
CA HIS A 88 -9.43 -2.50 0.85
C HIS A 88 -8.87 -3.47 1.90
N ILE A 89 -7.98 -3.03 2.78
CA ILE A 89 -7.22 -3.92 3.65
C ILE A 89 -7.64 -3.77 5.10
N LEU A 90 -7.65 -2.55 5.63
CA LEU A 90 -8.02 -2.28 7.02
C LEU A 90 -9.44 -2.75 7.39
N PRO A 91 -10.47 -2.62 6.55
CA PRO A 91 -11.81 -3.12 6.90
C PRO A 91 -11.86 -4.63 7.15
N PHE A 92 -10.91 -5.40 6.62
CA PHE A 92 -10.86 -6.84 6.78
C PHE A 92 -9.86 -7.30 7.85
N PHE A 93 -8.70 -6.67 7.93
CA PHE A 93 -7.60 -7.10 8.79
C PHE A 93 -7.36 -6.21 10.01
N GLY A 94 -7.87 -4.98 10.05
CA GLY A 94 -7.49 -3.94 11.01
C GLY A 94 -7.55 -4.38 12.47
N SER A 95 -8.61 -5.05 12.88
CA SER A 95 -8.81 -5.54 14.26
C SER A 95 -8.06 -6.84 14.59
N LYS A 96 -7.52 -7.54 13.59
CA LYS A 96 -6.84 -8.83 13.81
C LYS A 96 -5.41 -8.63 14.32
N PRO A 97 -4.96 -9.42 15.30
CA PRO A 97 -3.55 -9.54 15.63
C PRO A 97 -2.77 -10.08 14.42
N ILE A 98 -1.62 -9.47 14.11
CA ILE A 98 -0.85 -9.83 12.90
C ILE A 98 -0.33 -11.26 12.92
N ASN A 99 -0.04 -11.80 14.10
CA ASN A 99 0.39 -13.19 14.30
C ASN A 99 -0.75 -14.22 14.12
N GLU A 100 -2.01 -13.78 14.11
CA GLU A 100 -3.18 -14.63 13.90
C GLU A 100 -3.67 -14.63 12.44
N ILE A 101 -3.11 -13.76 11.58
CA ILE A 101 -3.46 -13.71 10.16
C ILE A 101 -2.90 -14.95 9.46
N LYS A 102 -3.80 -15.80 8.95
CA LYS A 102 -3.46 -17.04 8.24
C LYS A 102 -3.59 -16.87 6.73
N ALA A 103 -2.94 -17.76 5.97
CA ALA A 103 -3.10 -17.78 4.51
C ALA A 103 -4.56 -17.98 4.07
N SER A 104 -5.36 -18.70 4.87
CA SER A 104 -6.80 -18.86 4.63
C SER A 104 -7.58 -17.54 4.74
N ASP A 105 -7.17 -16.65 5.66
CA ASP A 105 -7.78 -15.31 5.77
C ASP A 105 -7.45 -14.45 4.55
N VAL A 106 -6.19 -14.51 4.11
CA VAL A 106 -5.76 -13.81 2.89
C VAL A 106 -6.55 -14.32 1.67
N ARG A 107 -6.70 -15.64 1.52
CA ARG A 107 -7.50 -16.23 0.42
C ARG A 107 -8.97 -15.80 0.47
N ARG A 108 -9.58 -15.75 1.65
CA ARG A 108 -10.96 -15.28 1.81
C ARG A 108 -11.10 -13.80 1.43
N TRP A 109 -10.15 -12.97 1.84
CA TRP A 109 -10.10 -11.57 1.47
C TRP A 109 -9.90 -11.38 -0.04
N GLN A 110 -9.00 -12.13 -0.66
CA GLN A 110 -8.78 -12.13 -2.11
C GLN A 110 -10.05 -12.51 -2.87
N ALA A 111 -10.76 -13.57 -2.43
CA ALA A 111 -12.03 -13.98 -3.04
C ALA A 111 -13.07 -12.86 -2.97
N LYS A 112 -13.21 -12.17 -1.81
CA LYS A 112 -14.10 -11.02 -1.65
C LYS A 112 -13.76 -9.86 -2.59
N LEU A 113 -12.48 -9.60 -2.84
CA LEU A 113 -12.06 -8.55 -3.78
C LEU A 113 -12.38 -8.92 -5.23
N MET A 114 -12.15 -10.17 -5.62
CA MET A 114 -12.42 -10.65 -6.98
C MET A 114 -13.91 -10.73 -7.30
N SER A 115 -14.76 -10.99 -6.30
CA SER A 115 -16.23 -11.00 -6.44
C SER A 115 -16.86 -9.64 -6.16
N SER A 116 -16.09 -8.57 -6.04
CA SER A 116 -16.61 -7.23 -5.78
C SER A 116 -17.45 -6.73 -6.96
N PRO A 117 -18.62 -6.10 -6.70
CA PRO A 117 -19.44 -5.49 -7.74
C PRO A 117 -18.75 -4.35 -8.49
N ASN A 118 -17.64 -3.83 -7.95
CA ASN A 118 -16.83 -2.79 -8.58
C ASN A 118 -15.99 -3.28 -9.77
N ASN A 119 -15.97 -4.57 -10.07
CA ASN A 119 -15.24 -5.16 -11.20
C ASN A 119 -13.81 -4.63 -11.35
N TYR A 120 -13.02 -4.72 -10.28
CA TYR A 120 -11.63 -4.22 -10.28
C TYR A 120 -10.80 -4.83 -11.40
N SER A 121 -10.03 -4.00 -12.11
CA SER A 121 -9.10 -4.46 -13.13
C SER A 121 -8.04 -5.40 -12.55
N GLN A 122 -7.49 -6.30 -13.39
CA GLN A 122 -6.47 -7.27 -12.98
C GLN A 122 -5.22 -6.58 -12.40
N THR A 123 -4.81 -5.46 -12.97
CA THR A 123 -3.68 -4.67 -12.50
C THR A 123 -3.96 -4.00 -11.16
N TYR A 124 -5.19 -3.57 -10.92
CA TYR A 124 -5.58 -2.98 -9.64
C TYR A 124 -5.68 -4.04 -8.53
N LEU A 125 -6.25 -5.22 -8.81
CA LEU A 125 -6.23 -6.36 -7.89
C LEU A 125 -4.81 -6.73 -7.49
N LYS A 126 -3.89 -6.78 -8.46
CA LYS A 126 -2.47 -7.02 -8.22
C LYS A 126 -1.85 -5.95 -7.31
N LYS A 127 -2.17 -4.68 -7.55
CA LYS A 127 -1.71 -3.56 -6.73
C LYS A 127 -2.19 -3.70 -5.28
N ILE A 128 -3.48 -3.95 -5.06
CA ILE A 128 -4.04 -4.12 -3.71
C ILE A 128 -3.35 -5.27 -2.97
N ASN A 129 -3.18 -6.41 -3.65
CA ASN A 129 -2.50 -7.58 -3.08
C ASN A 129 -1.03 -7.28 -2.74
N THR A 130 -0.35 -6.50 -3.57
CA THR A 130 1.04 -6.08 -3.33
C THR A 130 1.16 -5.18 -2.12
N GLU A 131 0.20 -4.30 -1.86
CA GLU A 131 0.20 -3.43 -0.67
C GLU A 131 0.05 -4.25 0.62
N LEU A 132 -0.84 -5.25 0.66
CA LEU A 132 -0.92 -6.16 1.81
C LEU A 132 0.39 -6.90 2.04
N ASN A 133 0.97 -7.45 0.97
CA ASN A 133 2.24 -8.18 1.06
C ASN A 133 3.39 -7.26 1.55
N SER A 134 3.40 -6.00 1.14
CA SER A 134 4.42 -5.02 1.55
C SER A 134 4.37 -4.72 3.05
N ILE A 135 3.19 -4.51 3.61
CA ILE A 135 3.04 -4.22 5.04
C ILE A 135 3.31 -5.45 5.92
N ILE A 136 2.93 -6.65 5.47
CA ILE A 136 3.26 -7.90 6.18
C ILE A 136 4.77 -8.19 6.12
N ASN A 137 5.44 -7.93 5.00
CA ASN A 137 6.90 -8.05 4.90
C ASN A 137 7.62 -7.03 5.80
N TYR A 138 7.06 -5.84 5.96
CA TYR A 138 7.57 -4.86 6.92
C TYR A 138 7.50 -5.40 8.35
N ALA A 139 6.35 -6.01 8.73
CA ALA A 139 6.22 -6.65 10.03
C ALA A 139 7.22 -7.81 10.21
N LYS A 140 7.42 -8.63 9.18
CA LYS A 140 8.40 -9.71 9.20
C LYS A 140 9.83 -9.20 9.41
N ARG A 141 10.16 -8.05 8.80
CA ARG A 141 11.51 -7.48 8.84
C ARG A 141 11.84 -6.75 10.15
N PHE A 142 10.87 -6.07 10.73
CA PHE A 142 11.11 -5.13 11.83
C PHE A 142 10.38 -5.49 13.13
N TYR A 143 9.45 -6.45 13.10
CA TYR A 143 8.61 -6.82 14.24
C TYR A 143 8.54 -8.34 14.43
N ASP A 144 9.55 -9.07 14.01
CA ASP A 144 9.75 -10.50 14.26
C ASP A 144 8.54 -11.39 13.89
N LEU A 145 7.75 -10.99 12.89
CA LEU A 145 6.69 -11.84 12.36
C LEU A 145 7.32 -13.04 11.63
N ASN A 146 7.17 -14.25 12.16
CA ASN A 146 7.86 -15.46 11.67
C ASN A 146 7.56 -15.79 10.22
N THR A 147 6.31 -15.66 9.79
CA THR A 147 5.88 -16.07 8.44
C THR A 147 5.02 -15.01 7.77
N ASN A 148 5.19 -14.88 6.45
CA ASN A 148 4.29 -14.06 5.65
C ASN A 148 3.16 -14.93 5.07
N PRO A 149 1.90 -14.78 5.52
CA PRO A 149 0.77 -15.56 5.04
C PRO A 149 0.43 -15.27 3.57
N CYS A 150 0.81 -14.09 3.03
CA CYS A 150 0.57 -13.73 1.64
C CYS A 150 1.35 -14.63 0.68
N GLY A 151 2.57 -15.06 1.05
CA GLY A 151 3.38 -15.97 0.23
C GLY A 151 2.70 -17.32 0.02
N LYS A 152 2.10 -17.88 1.09
CA LYS A 152 1.35 -19.14 1.01
C LYS A 152 -0.01 -19.00 0.31
N ALA A 153 -0.66 -17.86 0.46
CA ALA A 153 -1.95 -17.58 -0.18
C ALA A 153 -1.82 -17.40 -1.70
N GLY A 154 -0.65 -16.98 -2.16
CA GLY A 154 -0.42 -16.62 -3.55
C GLY A 154 -0.92 -15.19 -3.86
N THR A 155 -0.79 -14.82 -5.12
CA THR A 155 -1.15 -13.48 -5.61
C THR A 155 -2.42 -13.52 -6.45
N ILE A 156 -3.14 -12.39 -6.53
CA ILE A 156 -4.26 -12.17 -7.44
C ILE A 156 -3.94 -11.07 -8.43
N GLY A 157 -4.65 -11.08 -9.55
CA GLY A 157 -4.48 -10.10 -10.63
C GLY A 157 -3.22 -10.33 -11.48
N LYS A 158 -3.12 -9.58 -12.57
CA LYS A 158 -2.01 -9.65 -13.53
C LYS A 158 -1.15 -8.40 -13.45
N ALA A 159 0.16 -8.51 -13.72
CA ALA A 159 1.08 -7.38 -13.69
C ALA A 159 0.99 -6.54 -14.97
N LYS A 160 0.71 -7.16 -16.13
CA LYS A 160 0.53 -6.46 -17.38
C LYS A 160 -0.91 -5.96 -17.52
N ALA A 161 -1.06 -4.69 -17.85
CA ALA A 161 -2.30 -4.18 -18.42
C ALA A 161 -2.52 -4.78 -19.81
N GLU A 162 -3.74 -4.75 -20.29
CA GLU A 162 -4.02 -4.91 -21.70
C GLU A 162 -3.32 -3.80 -22.49
N GLU A 163 -3.03 -4.01 -23.76
CA GLU A 163 -2.44 -2.98 -24.58
C GLU A 163 -3.37 -1.76 -24.57
N MET A 164 -2.77 -0.57 -24.43
CA MET A 164 -3.54 0.65 -24.51
C MET A 164 -3.81 0.95 -25.97
N ASP A 165 -5.07 1.28 -26.27
CA ASP A 165 -5.43 1.84 -27.56
C ASP A 165 -4.72 3.18 -27.73
N TYR A 166 -4.29 3.44 -28.94
CA TYR A 166 -3.73 4.72 -29.35
C TYR A 166 -4.50 5.24 -30.58
N TRP A 167 -4.59 6.53 -30.69
CA TRP A 167 -5.23 7.14 -31.83
C TRP A 167 -4.33 7.08 -33.07
N THR A 168 -4.90 6.69 -34.16
CA THR A 168 -4.28 6.88 -35.48
C THR A 168 -4.18 8.37 -35.79
N TYR A 169 -3.39 8.72 -36.80
CA TYR A 169 -3.27 10.12 -37.23
C TYR A 169 -4.62 10.72 -37.62
N ASP A 170 -5.43 9.99 -38.38
CA ASP A 170 -6.73 10.47 -38.84
C ASP A 170 -7.73 10.68 -37.70
N GLU A 171 -7.74 9.79 -36.72
CA GLU A 171 -8.54 9.94 -35.50
C GLU A 171 -8.10 11.15 -34.68
N TYR A 172 -6.79 11.38 -34.56
CA TYR A 172 -6.28 12.57 -33.89
C TYR A 172 -6.69 13.86 -34.64
N ILE A 173 -6.60 13.90 -35.96
CA ILE A 173 -7.03 15.07 -36.77
C ILE A 173 -8.52 15.34 -36.55
N ALA A 174 -9.37 14.32 -36.60
CA ALA A 174 -10.79 14.47 -36.32
C ALA A 174 -11.08 15.03 -34.91
N PHE A 175 -10.38 14.52 -33.89
CA PHE A 175 -10.46 15.05 -32.54
C PHE A 175 -10.00 16.52 -32.46
N ARG A 176 -8.87 16.84 -33.07
CA ARG A 176 -8.28 18.17 -33.08
C ARG A 176 -9.24 19.23 -33.62
N GLU A 177 -9.94 18.92 -34.72
CA GLU A 177 -10.95 19.82 -35.28
C GLU A 177 -12.10 20.07 -34.30
N GLY A 178 -12.51 19.07 -33.52
CA GLY A 178 -13.56 19.19 -32.49
C GLY A 178 -13.19 20.03 -31.27
N VAL A 179 -11.92 20.37 -31.07
CA VAL A 179 -11.44 21.22 -29.96
C VAL A 179 -10.83 22.54 -30.39
N LYS A 180 -10.92 22.88 -31.69
CA LYS A 180 -10.26 24.02 -32.30
C LYS A 180 -10.75 25.37 -31.77
N ASP A 181 -12.00 25.44 -31.35
CA ASP A 181 -12.63 26.59 -30.70
C ASP A 181 -12.13 26.86 -29.28
N LYS A 182 -11.49 25.87 -28.66
CA LYS A 182 -10.93 25.92 -27.30
C LYS A 182 -9.41 26.11 -27.37
N SER A 183 -8.96 27.33 -27.69
CA SER A 183 -7.56 27.63 -27.99
C SER A 183 -6.53 27.04 -27.05
N LEU A 184 -6.76 27.13 -25.72
CA LEU A 184 -5.83 26.55 -24.74
C LEU A 184 -5.79 25.01 -24.81
N SER A 185 -6.95 24.35 -24.87
CA SER A 185 -7.02 22.89 -24.99
C SER A 185 -6.41 22.42 -26.31
N TYR A 186 -6.68 23.12 -27.39
CA TYR A 186 -6.10 22.85 -28.70
C TYR A 186 -4.56 22.83 -28.65
N ILE A 187 -3.95 23.91 -28.13
CA ILE A 187 -2.49 24.01 -28.00
C ILE A 187 -1.94 22.88 -27.08
N CYS A 188 -2.59 22.62 -25.95
CA CYS A 188 -2.17 21.55 -25.06
C CYS A 188 -2.15 20.19 -25.77
N PHE A 189 -3.19 19.83 -26.50
CA PHE A 189 -3.25 18.56 -27.23
C PHE A 189 -2.25 18.49 -28.38
N GLU A 190 -2.01 19.57 -29.09
CA GLU A 190 -0.97 19.64 -30.13
C GLU A 190 0.41 19.35 -29.50
N VAL A 191 0.74 20.03 -28.41
CA VAL A 191 2.03 19.77 -27.72
C VAL A 191 2.13 18.34 -27.23
N LEU A 192 1.09 17.76 -26.61
CA LEU A 192 1.10 16.38 -26.15
C LEU A 192 1.30 15.40 -27.30
N TYR A 193 0.56 15.57 -28.40
CA TYR A 193 0.60 14.67 -29.55
C TYR A 193 1.97 14.66 -30.22
N TRP A 194 2.49 15.84 -30.55
CA TRP A 194 3.74 15.95 -31.31
C TRP A 194 5.01 15.70 -30.50
N THR A 195 4.96 15.91 -29.18
CA THR A 195 6.15 15.78 -28.34
C THR A 195 6.16 14.52 -27.49
N GLY A 196 5.01 13.88 -27.27
CA GLY A 196 4.87 12.71 -26.39
C GLY A 196 5.22 12.99 -24.93
N ILE A 197 5.17 14.26 -24.47
CA ILE A 197 5.38 14.59 -23.05
C ILE A 197 4.18 14.17 -22.23
N ARG A 198 4.38 13.95 -20.92
CA ARG A 198 3.29 13.60 -20.03
C ARG A 198 2.47 14.83 -19.66
N GLU A 199 1.15 14.65 -19.41
CA GLU A 199 0.26 15.73 -18.98
C GLU A 199 0.86 16.58 -17.84
N GLY A 200 1.36 15.94 -16.79
CA GLY A 200 1.97 16.67 -15.68
C GLY A 200 3.28 17.39 -16.03
N GLU A 201 3.99 16.97 -17.06
CA GLU A 201 5.16 17.66 -17.60
C GLU A 201 4.71 18.90 -18.40
N LEU A 202 3.65 18.76 -19.24
CA LEU A 202 3.05 19.89 -19.96
C LEU A 202 2.58 20.99 -19.00
N LEU A 203 1.79 20.60 -17.97
CA LEU A 203 1.24 21.54 -16.99
C LEU A 203 2.32 22.21 -16.12
N ALA A 204 3.54 21.70 -16.12
CA ALA A 204 4.67 22.27 -15.42
C ALA A 204 5.54 23.20 -16.29
N LEU A 205 5.29 23.28 -17.60
CA LEU A 205 6.08 24.14 -18.49
C LEU A 205 5.93 25.62 -18.13
N SER A 206 7.01 26.33 -18.31
CA SER A 206 7.07 27.79 -18.26
C SER A 206 7.80 28.33 -19.52
N PRO A 207 7.68 29.62 -19.83
CA PRO A 207 8.41 30.20 -20.97
C PRO A 207 9.92 29.94 -20.94
N ALA A 208 10.54 29.85 -19.76
CA ALA A 208 11.97 29.57 -19.61
C ALA A 208 12.37 28.13 -19.99
N ASP A 209 11.39 27.23 -20.13
CA ASP A 209 11.64 25.84 -20.54
C ASP A 209 11.62 25.66 -22.06
N ILE A 210 11.21 26.72 -22.82
CA ILE A 210 11.05 26.71 -24.27
C ILE A 210 12.15 27.55 -24.90
N ASP A 211 12.97 26.93 -25.71
CA ASP A 211 14.06 27.57 -26.47
C ASP A 211 13.65 27.55 -27.94
N LEU A 212 13.17 28.70 -28.43
CA LEU A 212 12.69 28.85 -29.81
C LEU A 212 13.85 28.90 -30.79
N ASP A 213 15.00 29.43 -30.40
CA ASP A 213 16.17 29.54 -31.27
C ASP A 213 16.74 28.16 -31.60
N ASN A 214 16.86 27.30 -30.57
CA ASN A 214 17.31 25.93 -30.71
C ASN A 214 16.15 24.93 -30.92
N LYS A 215 14.91 25.41 -31.03
CA LYS A 215 13.69 24.60 -31.21
C LYS A 215 13.62 23.43 -30.23
N THR A 216 13.76 23.70 -28.94
CA THR A 216 13.75 22.63 -27.89
C THR A 216 12.87 23.01 -26.73
N ILE A 217 12.28 21.98 -26.10
CA ILE A 217 11.57 22.04 -24.80
C ILE A 217 12.35 21.27 -23.76
N SER A 218 12.63 21.92 -22.64
CA SER A 218 13.34 21.31 -21.50
C SER A 218 12.35 20.76 -20.47
N ILE A 219 12.34 19.44 -20.25
CA ILE A 219 11.50 18.79 -19.26
C ILE A 219 12.28 18.63 -17.95
N ASN A 220 11.98 19.47 -16.96
CA ASN A 220 12.70 19.55 -15.70
C ASN A 220 11.87 19.21 -14.47
N ARG A 221 10.55 19.29 -14.58
CA ARG A 221 9.59 19.15 -13.46
C ARG A 221 8.28 18.58 -13.96
N THR A 222 7.44 18.16 -13.04
CA THR A 222 6.07 17.72 -13.29
C THR A 222 5.13 18.35 -12.27
N TYR A 223 3.95 18.70 -12.73
CA TYR A 223 2.87 19.25 -11.93
C TYR A 223 1.95 18.14 -11.46
N GLN A 224 1.42 18.27 -10.24
CA GLN A 224 0.35 17.44 -9.68
C GLN A 224 -0.50 18.30 -8.76
N ARG A 225 -1.81 18.08 -8.75
CA ARG A 225 -2.69 18.68 -7.74
C ARG A 225 -2.90 17.67 -6.61
N ILE A 226 -2.43 18.01 -5.41
CA ILE A 226 -2.48 17.14 -4.24
C ILE A 226 -3.27 17.85 -3.15
N GLU A 227 -4.38 17.25 -2.69
CA GLU A 227 -5.25 17.80 -1.65
C GLU A 227 -5.64 19.27 -1.91
N GLY A 228 -5.95 19.59 -3.17
CA GLY A 228 -6.33 20.92 -3.59
C GLY A 228 -5.18 21.92 -3.79
N LYS A 229 -3.93 21.52 -3.53
CA LYS A 229 -2.73 22.36 -3.69
C LYS A 229 -1.95 21.98 -4.94
N ASP A 230 -1.43 22.99 -5.61
CA ASP A 230 -0.57 22.80 -6.77
C ASP A 230 0.86 22.46 -6.33
N VAL A 231 1.37 21.32 -6.77
CA VAL A 231 2.66 20.79 -6.34
C VAL A 231 3.53 20.50 -7.56
N PHE A 232 4.69 21.17 -7.62
CA PHE A 232 5.71 20.91 -8.63
C PHE A 232 6.80 20.00 -8.03
N THR A 233 7.09 18.88 -8.71
CA THR A 233 8.09 17.93 -8.26
C THR A 233 9.12 17.64 -9.35
N SER A 234 10.32 17.22 -8.95
CA SER A 234 11.30 16.69 -9.90
C SER A 234 10.78 15.40 -10.54
N PRO A 235 11.15 15.08 -11.78
CA PRO A 235 10.83 13.81 -12.42
C PRO A 235 11.30 12.60 -11.58
N LYS A 236 10.68 11.43 -11.80
CA LYS A 236 10.98 10.21 -11.01
C LYS A 236 12.41 9.70 -11.17
N THR A 237 13.02 9.90 -12.33
CA THR A 237 14.38 9.41 -12.65
C THR A 237 15.19 10.50 -13.33
N ARG A 238 16.53 10.39 -13.27
CA ARG A 238 17.43 11.30 -14.00
C ARG A 238 17.16 11.29 -15.51
N LYS A 239 16.83 10.13 -16.10
CA LYS A 239 16.49 9.99 -17.52
C LYS A 239 15.20 10.70 -17.92
N SER A 240 14.34 11.03 -16.97
CA SER A 240 13.11 11.80 -17.24
C SER A 240 13.37 13.29 -17.41
N LYS A 241 14.51 13.81 -16.96
CA LYS A 241 15.00 15.14 -17.34
C LYS A 241 15.57 15.04 -18.74
N ARG A 242 14.98 15.74 -19.68
CA ARG A 242 15.34 15.65 -21.10
C ARG A 242 15.01 16.93 -21.85
N LYS A 243 15.68 17.15 -22.96
CA LYS A 243 15.30 18.13 -23.99
C LYS A 243 14.60 17.41 -25.13
N ILE A 244 13.56 17.99 -25.63
CA ILE A 244 12.76 17.45 -26.75
C ILE A 244 12.81 18.46 -27.87
N PRO A 245 13.10 18.05 -29.11
CA PRO A 245 12.99 18.96 -30.27
C PRO A 245 11.54 19.33 -30.50
N ILE A 246 11.31 20.57 -30.90
CA ILE A 246 10.02 21.04 -31.42
C ILE A 246 10.05 20.75 -32.93
N PRO A 247 9.03 20.04 -33.45
CA PRO A 247 8.94 19.74 -34.87
C PRO A 247 8.81 20.97 -35.76
#